data_8a0c05576c09a71761c75e915e218090
#
_entry.id   8a0c05576c09a71761c75e915e218090
#
_cell.length_a   1.000
_cell.length_b   1.000
_cell.length_c   1.000
_cell.angle_alpha   90.00
_cell.angle_beta   90.00
_cell.angle_gamma   90.00
#
_symmetry.space_group_name_H-M   'P 1'
#
loop_
_entity.id
_entity.type
_entity.pdbx_description
1 polymer ?
#
loop_
_entity_poly.entity_id
_entity_poly.type
_entity_poly.pdbx_seq_one_letter_code
_entity_poly.pdbx_strand_id
1 'polypeptide(L)'
;MLQLARILSKTKRVLVFKDITINKASIIRNEIVTPSIILIDNFTTDVDAFVALERSSNIQLIGFDRYYNVDISSHRIDYSRYEFLDVSDLSPQDIQGIYDTIPLGIRKSPMVSKTNKEDIPSTFEIVNFNINKPNINERYAPILDELEAKDPFLLELLIMTCYLHSCRVPVSFEVANSFLSEDGFSYSEILGFMESLKGMVNEVIGNVIDGTEDQDYFQPRSQILAETILRQTKSYWFKNVYKKFHDNVPKHLIPMFYIFKRSAYDAYYTTKAFNNWQEGLEFYENIFANDRTPFVLQQCSLYLLKKKKYIEAALKIDHAIQISTKRIFSIENTHAIVLFKANIHADNIDSKARETLDSSMQILRKCYQEDQRKTYHAMTFAEQSLEYFSVFSDNTAKQYLELSLKWLQEIEVERKYNYRVRSLISEIKRIL
;
A
#
# COMPACT_ATOMS: atom_id res chain seq x y z
N MET A 1 0.65 -13.64 -13.83
CA MET A 1 1.65 -14.67 -13.42
C MET A 1 1.28 -16.10 -13.84
N LEU A 2 0.20 -16.72 -13.36
CA LEU A 2 -0.13 -18.14 -13.63
C LEU A 2 -0.33 -18.47 -15.12
N GLN A 3 -0.91 -17.58 -15.91
CA GLN A 3 -1.03 -17.78 -17.36
C GLN A 3 0.34 -17.83 -18.05
N LEU A 4 1.25 -16.94 -17.65
CA LEU A 4 2.62 -16.94 -18.17
C LEU A 4 3.36 -18.24 -17.76
N ALA A 5 3.19 -18.66 -16.50
CA ALA A 5 3.74 -19.93 -16.03
C ALA A 5 3.28 -21.12 -16.90
N ARG A 6 1.98 -21.19 -17.20
CA ARG A 6 1.38 -22.22 -18.07
C ARG A 6 1.93 -22.18 -19.50
N ILE A 7 2.18 -21.00 -20.04
CA ILE A 7 2.75 -20.87 -21.38
C ILE A 7 4.21 -21.34 -21.39
N LEU A 8 5.01 -20.86 -20.46
CA LEU A 8 6.44 -21.16 -20.36
C LEU A 8 6.72 -22.63 -20.01
N SER A 9 5.85 -23.24 -19.19
CA SER A 9 6.01 -24.65 -18.78
C SER A 9 5.86 -25.65 -19.91
N LYS A 10 5.38 -25.23 -21.09
CA LYS A 10 5.34 -26.09 -22.28
C LYS A 10 6.74 -26.41 -22.86
N THR A 11 7.71 -25.55 -22.59
CA THR A 11 9.05 -25.63 -23.21
C THR A 11 10.18 -25.54 -22.21
N LYS A 12 9.93 -25.08 -20.97
CA LYS A 12 10.94 -24.84 -19.95
C LYS A 12 10.47 -25.34 -18.59
N ARG A 13 11.42 -25.63 -17.70
CA ARG A 13 11.12 -25.89 -16.30
C ARG A 13 10.73 -24.56 -15.64
N VAL A 14 9.53 -24.50 -15.07
CA VAL A 14 8.99 -23.29 -14.44
C VAL A 14 8.63 -23.60 -12.99
N LEU A 15 9.08 -22.75 -12.09
CA LEU A 15 8.73 -22.76 -10.68
C LEU A 15 7.99 -21.45 -10.36
N VAL A 16 6.97 -21.55 -9.53
CA VAL A 16 6.14 -20.40 -9.17
C VAL A 16 6.10 -20.27 -7.65
N PHE A 17 6.45 -19.11 -7.16
CA PHE A 17 6.41 -18.78 -5.75
C PHE A 17 5.47 -17.59 -5.53
N LYS A 18 4.62 -17.68 -4.52
CA LYS A 18 3.73 -16.60 -4.11
C LYS A 18 4.51 -15.49 -3.40
N ASP A 19 5.57 -15.87 -2.70
CA ASP A 19 6.52 -15.01 -2.02
C ASP A 19 7.87 -15.72 -1.94
N ILE A 20 8.91 -14.97 -1.60
CA ILE A 20 10.25 -15.48 -1.43
C ILE A 20 10.89 -14.86 -0.20
N THR A 21 11.66 -15.64 0.55
CA THR A 21 12.50 -15.17 1.66
C THR A 21 13.97 -15.52 1.38
N ILE A 22 14.88 -14.89 2.11
CA ILE A 22 16.31 -15.11 1.93
C ILE A 22 16.70 -16.59 2.16
N ASN A 23 16.03 -17.28 3.11
CA ASN A 23 16.26 -18.70 3.37
C ASN A 23 15.77 -19.56 2.21
N LYS A 24 14.54 -19.31 1.71
CA LYS A 24 14.02 -20.00 0.51
C LYS A 24 14.93 -19.78 -0.70
N ALA A 25 15.39 -18.55 -0.91
CA ALA A 25 16.31 -18.22 -1.99
C ALA A 25 17.62 -19.02 -1.90
N SER A 26 18.16 -19.19 -0.69
CA SER A 26 19.36 -20.00 -0.46
C SER A 26 19.14 -21.48 -0.79
N ILE A 27 18.03 -22.07 -0.35
CA ILE A 27 17.66 -23.45 -0.65
C ILE A 27 17.48 -23.64 -2.16
N ILE A 28 16.71 -22.77 -2.80
CA ILE A 28 16.44 -22.82 -4.24
C ILE A 28 17.73 -22.77 -5.05
N ARG A 29 18.68 -21.92 -4.69
CA ARG A 29 20.00 -21.82 -5.36
C ARG A 29 20.80 -23.10 -5.26
N ASN A 30 20.73 -23.80 -4.14
CA ASN A 30 21.48 -25.06 -3.92
C ASN A 30 20.82 -26.22 -4.64
N GLU A 31 19.49 -26.24 -4.74
CA GLU A 31 18.72 -27.36 -5.31
C GLU A 31 18.52 -27.26 -6.83
N ILE A 32 18.60 -26.07 -7.40
CA ILE A 32 18.36 -25.87 -8.82
C ILE A 32 19.68 -25.97 -9.60
N VAL A 33 19.93 -27.13 -10.12
CA VAL A 33 21.11 -27.43 -10.98
C VAL A 33 20.80 -27.34 -12.48
N THR A 34 19.52 -27.37 -12.88
CA THR A 34 19.10 -27.31 -14.29
C THR A 34 18.51 -25.93 -14.62
N PRO A 35 18.70 -25.45 -15.87
CA PRO A 35 18.13 -24.17 -16.29
C PRO A 35 16.62 -24.10 -16.01
N SER A 36 16.21 -23.13 -15.23
CA SER A 36 14.83 -22.99 -14.76
C SER A 36 14.40 -21.53 -14.79
N ILE A 37 13.10 -21.32 -15.03
CA ILE A 37 12.46 -19.99 -14.88
C ILE A 37 11.76 -19.97 -13.53
N ILE A 38 12.03 -18.95 -12.73
CA ILE A 38 11.37 -18.73 -11.44
C ILE A 38 10.49 -17.48 -11.55
N LEU A 39 9.19 -17.68 -11.32
CA LEU A 39 8.22 -16.59 -11.24
C LEU A 39 7.90 -16.34 -9.77
N ILE A 40 8.05 -15.11 -9.34
CA ILE A 40 7.82 -14.69 -7.95
C ILE A 40 6.78 -13.61 -7.91
N ASP A 41 5.68 -13.86 -7.20
CA ASP A 41 4.67 -12.85 -6.90
C ASP A 41 5.09 -12.04 -5.66
N ASN A 42 4.73 -10.76 -5.62
CA ASN A 42 5.08 -9.86 -4.52
C ASN A 42 6.58 -9.86 -4.16
N PHE A 43 7.47 -9.90 -5.17
CA PHE A 43 8.92 -10.02 -4.97
C PHE A 43 9.53 -8.89 -4.11
N THR A 44 8.90 -7.73 -4.03
CA THR A 44 9.36 -6.62 -3.20
C THR A 44 9.16 -6.86 -1.70
N THR A 45 8.47 -7.93 -1.32
CA THR A 45 8.33 -8.35 0.08
C THR A 45 9.70 -8.64 0.70
N ASP A 46 10.57 -9.32 -0.05
CA ASP A 46 11.98 -9.52 0.29
C ASP A 46 12.87 -9.34 -0.95
N VAL A 47 13.30 -8.10 -1.18
CA VAL A 47 14.15 -7.73 -2.32
C VAL A 47 15.51 -8.42 -2.23
N ASP A 48 16.07 -8.63 -1.03
CA ASP A 48 17.37 -9.26 -0.87
C ASP A 48 17.31 -10.72 -1.28
N ALA A 49 16.21 -11.41 -0.98
CA ALA A 49 15.95 -12.77 -1.44
C ALA A 49 15.86 -12.83 -2.98
N PHE A 50 15.16 -11.89 -3.59
CA PHE A 50 15.07 -11.80 -5.05
C PHE A 50 16.43 -11.58 -5.69
N VAL A 51 17.20 -10.62 -5.22
CA VAL A 51 18.58 -10.33 -5.70
C VAL A 51 19.52 -11.49 -5.44
N ALA A 52 19.35 -12.24 -4.34
CA ALA A 52 20.15 -13.43 -4.07
C ALA A 52 19.96 -14.53 -5.12
N LEU A 53 18.74 -14.73 -5.62
CA LEU A 53 18.45 -15.70 -6.69
C LEU A 53 19.07 -15.31 -8.03
N GLU A 54 19.14 -14.03 -8.34
CA GLU A 54 19.72 -13.50 -9.58
C GLU A 54 21.18 -13.95 -9.80
N ARG A 55 21.91 -14.19 -8.72
CA ARG A 55 23.32 -14.61 -8.78
C ARG A 55 23.54 -16.03 -9.29
N SER A 56 22.46 -16.77 -9.54
CA SER A 56 22.55 -18.13 -10.06
C SER A 56 22.45 -18.16 -11.59
N SER A 57 23.45 -18.69 -12.27
CA SER A 57 23.48 -18.80 -13.73
C SER A 57 22.40 -19.71 -14.33
N ASN A 58 21.85 -20.61 -13.52
CA ASN A 58 20.82 -21.56 -13.95
C ASN A 58 19.39 -21.02 -13.75
N ILE A 59 19.24 -19.81 -13.24
CA ILE A 59 17.94 -19.24 -12.90
C ILE A 59 17.67 -17.99 -13.73
N GLN A 60 16.56 -18.02 -14.46
CA GLN A 60 15.97 -16.82 -15.04
C GLN A 60 14.83 -16.35 -14.14
N LEU A 61 14.89 -15.12 -13.64
CA LEU A 61 13.89 -14.56 -12.71
C LEU A 61 12.87 -13.72 -13.43
N ILE A 62 11.62 -13.86 -13.02
CA ILE A 62 10.53 -12.95 -13.40
C ILE A 62 9.78 -12.59 -12.12
N GLY A 63 9.92 -11.35 -11.66
CA GLY A 63 9.22 -10.81 -10.51
C GLY A 63 7.92 -10.11 -10.91
N PHE A 64 6.87 -10.31 -10.13
CA PHE A 64 5.59 -9.61 -10.26
C PHE A 64 5.33 -8.83 -8.99
N ASP A 65 4.97 -7.58 -9.12
CA ASP A 65 4.48 -6.79 -7.99
C ASP A 65 3.69 -5.57 -8.50
N ARG A 66 3.03 -4.89 -7.56
CA ARG A 66 2.39 -3.62 -7.86
C ARG A 66 3.45 -2.54 -8.06
N TYR A 67 3.23 -1.68 -9.04
CA TYR A 67 4.13 -0.57 -9.34
C TYR A 67 4.54 0.23 -8.08
N TYR A 68 3.58 0.57 -7.21
CA TYR A 68 3.84 1.27 -5.96
C TYR A 68 4.87 0.57 -5.05
N ASN A 69 4.81 -0.75 -4.95
CA ASN A 69 5.74 -1.53 -4.14
C ASN A 69 7.14 -1.57 -4.76
N VAL A 70 7.18 -1.68 -6.09
CA VAL A 70 8.44 -1.63 -6.85
C VAL A 70 9.08 -0.26 -6.69
N ASP A 71 8.30 0.83 -6.76
CA ASP A 71 8.80 2.20 -6.59
C ASP A 71 9.42 2.42 -5.18
N ILE A 72 8.73 1.99 -4.12
CA ILE A 72 9.26 2.05 -2.76
C ILE A 72 10.56 1.26 -2.60
N SER A 73 10.70 0.14 -3.28
CA SER A 73 11.84 -0.77 -3.19
C SER A 73 12.94 -0.44 -4.21
N SER A 74 12.73 0.55 -5.06
CA SER A 74 13.60 0.87 -6.19
C SER A 74 15.06 1.14 -5.80
N HIS A 75 15.29 1.72 -4.63
CA HIS A 75 16.64 2.01 -4.12
C HIS A 75 17.46 0.75 -3.75
N ARG A 76 16.85 -0.43 -3.75
CA ARG A 76 17.48 -1.74 -3.43
C ARG A 76 17.68 -2.61 -4.67
N ILE A 77 17.20 -2.19 -5.83
CA ILE A 77 17.22 -2.93 -7.08
C ILE A 77 18.12 -2.17 -8.06
N ASP A 78 19.09 -2.85 -8.62
CA ASP A 78 19.90 -2.30 -9.71
C ASP A 78 19.10 -2.43 -11.04
N TYR A 79 18.43 -1.36 -11.39
CA TYR A 79 17.55 -1.32 -12.57
C TYR A 79 18.28 -1.58 -13.90
N SER A 80 19.59 -1.39 -13.96
CA SER A 80 20.36 -1.67 -15.18
C SER A 80 20.40 -3.16 -15.55
N ARG A 81 20.06 -4.02 -14.59
CA ARG A 81 20.12 -5.50 -14.71
C ARG A 81 18.78 -6.15 -15.04
N TYR A 82 17.69 -5.36 -15.07
CA TYR A 82 16.35 -5.86 -15.24
C TYR A 82 15.62 -5.14 -16.36
N GLU A 83 14.82 -5.86 -17.09
CA GLU A 83 13.82 -5.30 -18.00
C GLU A 83 12.51 -5.14 -17.26
N PHE A 84 11.92 -3.94 -17.32
CA PHE A 84 10.64 -3.63 -16.71
C PHE A 84 9.55 -3.64 -17.76
N LEU A 85 8.52 -4.46 -17.51
CA LEU A 85 7.32 -4.53 -18.33
C LEU A 85 6.14 -4.00 -17.50
N ASP A 86 5.57 -2.88 -17.92
CA ASP A 86 4.31 -2.41 -17.34
C ASP A 86 3.14 -3.13 -18.03
N VAL A 87 2.55 -4.08 -17.28
CA VAL A 87 1.37 -4.84 -17.76
C VAL A 87 0.05 -4.10 -17.54
N SER A 88 0.08 -2.89 -17.02
CA SER A 88 -1.09 -2.02 -16.94
C SER A 88 -1.36 -1.26 -18.24
N ASP A 89 -0.39 -1.24 -19.16
CA ASP A 89 -0.53 -0.65 -20.49
C ASP A 89 -1.29 -1.60 -21.41
N LEU A 90 -2.60 -1.49 -21.38
CA LEU A 90 -3.46 -2.35 -22.18
C LEU A 90 -3.72 -1.73 -23.57
N SER A 91 -3.43 -2.49 -24.61
CA SER A 91 -3.89 -2.13 -25.96
C SER A 91 -5.42 -2.26 -26.06
N PRO A 92 -6.06 -1.62 -27.07
CA PRO A 92 -7.49 -1.84 -27.32
C PRO A 92 -7.86 -3.31 -27.52
N GLN A 93 -6.95 -4.12 -28.08
CA GLN A 93 -7.14 -5.57 -28.25
C GLN A 93 -7.08 -6.31 -26.90
N ASP A 94 -6.17 -5.91 -25.99
CA ASP A 94 -6.11 -6.47 -24.64
C ASP A 94 -7.37 -6.16 -23.86
N ILE A 95 -7.86 -4.91 -23.95
CA ILE A 95 -9.11 -4.48 -23.31
C ILE A 95 -10.28 -5.33 -23.83
N GLN A 96 -10.37 -5.50 -25.13
CA GLN A 96 -11.42 -6.34 -25.75
C GLN A 96 -11.27 -7.81 -25.32
N GLY A 97 -10.04 -8.34 -25.33
CA GLY A 97 -9.75 -9.70 -24.90
C GLY A 97 -10.13 -9.96 -23.44
N ILE A 98 -9.81 -9.03 -22.54
CA ILE A 98 -10.24 -9.10 -21.13
C ILE A 98 -11.76 -9.05 -21.03
N TYR A 99 -12.39 -8.11 -21.72
CA TYR A 99 -13.83 -7.96 -21.75
C TYR A 99 -14.52 -9.25 -22.23
N ASP A 100 -14.00 -9.90 -23.26
CA ASP A 100 -14.57 -11.14 -23.83
C ASP A 100 -14.44 -12.35 -22.90
N THR A 101 -13.53 -12.31 -21.92
CA THR A 101 -13.44 -13.35 -20.87
C THR A 101 -14.46 -13.19 -19.76
N ILE A 102 -15.14 -12.03 -19.67
CA ILE A 102 -16.17 -11.78 -18.66
C ILE A 102 -17.43 -12.53 -19.03
N PRO A 103 -18.04 -13.34 -18.12
CA PRO A 103 -19.27 -14.05 -18.40
C PRO A 103 -20.40 -13.14 -18.87
N LEU A 104 -21.13 -13.55 -19.88
CA LEU A 104 -22.20 -12.75 -20.53
C LEU A 104 -23.24 -12.22 -19.53
N GLY A 105 -23.59 -13.01 -18.51
CA GLY A 105 -24.59 -12.61 -17.52
C GLY A 105 -24.21 -11.43 -16.61
N ILE A 106 -22.92 -11.09 -16.55
CA ILE A 106 -22.42 -9.95 -15.76
C ILE A 106 -21.72 -8.90 -16.62
N ARG A 107 -21.58 -9.19 -17.94
CA ARG A 107 -20.91 -8.31 -18.88
C ARG A 107 -21.76 -7.07 -19.14
N LYS A 108 -21.19 -5.90 -18.91
CA LYS A 108 -21.75 -4.61 -19.34
C LYS A 108 -21.10 -4.15 -20.65
N SER A 109 -21.58 -3.05 -21.18
CA SER A 109 -20.97 -2.43 -22.35
C SER A 109 -19.48 -2.21 -22.15
N PRO A 110 -18.62 -2.41 -23.17
CA PRO A 110 -17.20 -2.13 -23.06
C PRO A 110 -16.99 -0.73 -22.53
N MET A 111 -16.01 -0.55 -21.65
CA MET A 111 -15.53 0.79 -21.30
C MET A 111 -14.90 1.42 -22.55
N VAL A 112 -15.70 1.99 -23.40
CA VAL A 112 -15.24 2.93 -24.38
C VAL A 112 -15.15 4.25 -23.63
N SER A 113 -13.94 4.68 -23.30
CA SER A 113 -13.71 6.02 -22.80
C SER A 113 -14.36 7.02 -23.77
N LYS A 114 -15.45 7.66 -23.31
CA LYS A 114 -16.10 8.74 -24.08
C LYS A 114 -15.29 10.05 -23.99
N THR A 115 -14.27 10.06 -23.19
CA THR A 115 -13.43 11.22 -22.92
C THR A 115 -11.98 10.87 -23.26
N ASN A 116 -11.50 11.45 -24.33
CA ASN A 116 -10.11 11.49 -24.80
C ASN A 116 -9.36 10.15 -24.93
N LYS A 117 -8.63 10.00 -26.02
CA LYS A 117 -7.75 8.86 -26.36
C LYS A 117 -6.62 8.59 -25.35
N GLU A 118 -6.60 9.28 -24.21
CA GLU A 118 -5.51 9.27 -23.23
C GLU A 118 -5.78 8.42 -21.99
N ASP A 119 -7.04 8.02 -21.72
CA ASP A 119 -7.39 7.22 -20.55
C ASP A 119 -7.54 5.74 -20.92
N ILE A 120 -6.44 5.00 -20.89
CA ILE A 120 -6.47 3.54 -21.01
C ILE A 120 -6.86 2.95 -19.67
N PRO A 121 -8.01 2.25 -19.56
CA PRO A 121 -8.42 1.65 -18.28
C PRO A 121 -7.50 0.48 -17.94
N SER A 122 -7.14 0.37 -16.65
CA SER A 122 -6.41 -0.79 -16.15
C SER A 122 -7.28 -2.07 -16.21
N THR A 123 -6.64 -3.24 -16.22
CA THR A 123 -7.34 -4.54 -16.11
C THR A 123 -8.30 -4.55 -14.93
N PHE A 124 -7.89 -3.98 -13.80
CA PHE A 124 -8.72 -3.86 -12.60
C PHE A 124 -9.98 -3.01 -12.84
N GLU A 125 -9.84 -1.89 -13.52
CA GLU A 125 -10.97 -1.00 -13.83
C GLU A 125 -11.94 -1.66 -14.81
N ILE A 126 -11.45 -2.36 -15.84
CA ILE A 126 -12.29 -3.11 -16.77
C ILE A 126 -13.08 -4.19 -16.05
N VAL A 127 -12.42 -4.99 -15.24
CA VAL A 127 -13.05 -6.07 -14.48
C VAL A 127 -14.01 -5.48 -13.44
N ASN A 128 -13.62 -4.46 -12.70
CA ASN A 128 -14.43 -3.83 -11.66
C ASN A 128 -15.66 -3.08 -12.25
N PHE A 129 -15.52 -2.48 -13.42
CA PHE A 129 -16.64 -1.84 -14.11
C PHE A 129 -17.69 -2.87 -14.58
N ASN A 130 -17.23 -4.01 -15.07
CA ASN A 130 -18.11 -5.07 -15.55
C ASN A 130 -18.67 -5.96 -14.42
N ILE A 131 -17.88 -6.21 -13.37
CA ILE A 131 -18.34 -6.87 -12.14
C ILE A 131 -18.98 -5.82 -11.22
N ASN A 132 -19.90 -5.04 -11.69
CA ASN A 132 -20.75 -4.10 -10.96
C ASN A 132 -20.22 -3.62 -9.60
N LYS A 133 -19.66 -2.41 -9.52
CA LYS A 133 -19.38 -1.77 -8.22
C LYS A 133 -20.55 -1.85 -7.22
N PRO A 134 -21.81 -1.61 -7.64
CA PRO A 134 -22.95 -1.88 -6.77
C PRO A 134 -22.99 -3.33 -6.28
N ASN A 135 -22.84 -4.32 -7.18
CA ASN A 135 -22.98 -5.72 -6.81
C ASN A 135 -21.92 -6.26 -5.86
N ILE A 136 -20.66 -5.78 -5.89
CA ILE A 136 -19.68 -6.19 -4.88
C ILE A 136 -20.02 -5.55 -3.54
N ASN A 137 -20.33 -4.26 -3.54
CA ASN A 137 -20.74 -3.56 -2.33
C ASN A 137 -22.08 -4.08 -1.79
N GLU A 138 -23.08 -4.25 -2.64
CA GLU A 138 -24.39 -4.81 -2.30
C GLU A 138 -24.31 -6.27 -1.83
N ARG A 139 -23.29 -7.02 -2.27
CA ARG A 139 -23.12 -8.42 -1.87
C ARG A 139 -22.54 -8.58 -0.47
N TYR A 140 -21.59 -7.71 -0.08
CA TYR A 140 -20.91 -7.87 1.21
C TYR A 140 -21.52 -7.03 2.33
N ALA A 141 -22.17 -5.92 2.04
CA ALA A 141 -22.84 -5.13 3.07
C ALA A 141 -23.90 -5.94 3.85
N PRO A 142 -24.82 -6.68 3.22
CA PRO A 142 -25.76 -7.52 3.94
C PRO A 142 -25.09 -8.61 4.79
N ILE A 143 -23.97 -9.17 4.32
CA ILE A 143 -23.22 -10.18 5.08
C ILE A 143 -22.61 -9.55 6.34
N LEU A 144 -22.02 -8.35 6.21
CA LEU A 144 -21.49 -7.64 7.36
C LEU A 144 -22.58 -7.25 8.38
N ASP A 145 -23.73 -6.78 7.91
CA ASP A 145 -24.88 -6.48 8.77
C ASP A 145 -25.46 -7.75 9.42
N GLU A 146 -25.47 -8.88 8.72
CA GLU A 146 -25.90 -10.17 9.27
C GLU A 146 -24.92 -10.68 10.34
N LEU A 147 -23.61 -10.60 10.10
CA LEU A 147 -22.58 -10.95 11.09
C LEU A 147 -22.65 -10.02 12.32
N GLU A 148 -22.83 -8.72 12.11
CA GLU A 148 -23.03 -7.77 13.20
C GLU A 148 -24.21 -8.13 14.10
N ALA A 149 -25.30 -8.58 13.51
CA ALA A 149 -26.53 -8.91 14.24
C ALA A 149 -26.50 -10.29 14.93
N LYS A 150 -25.85 -11.27 14.30
CA LYS A 150 -25.90 -12.67 14.77
C LYS A 150 -24.66 -13.11 15.52
N ASP A 151 -23.48 -12.67 15.07
CA ASP A 151 -22.20 -13.12 15.63
C ASP A 151 -21.11 -12.03 15.50
N PRO A 152 -21.08 -11.08 16.45
CA PRO A 152 -20.11 -10.00 16.47
C PRO A 152 -18.64 -10.48 16.46
N PHE A 153 -18.33 -11.64 17.05
CA PHE A 153 -16.98 -12.18 17.10
C PHE A 153 -16.50 -12.65 15.73
N LEU A 154 -17.38 -13.24 14.93
CA LEU A 154 -17.08 -13.57 13.53
C LEU A 154 -16.79 -12.31 12.72
N LEU A 155 -17.53 -11.23 12.96
CA LEU A 155 -17.29 -9.95 12.30
C LEU A 155 -15.91 -9.38 12.70
N GLU A 156 -15.58 -9.42 13.99
CA GLU A 156 -14.27 -8.96 14.48
C GLU A 156 -13.11 -9.76 13.86
N LEU A 157 -13.21 -11.09 13.84
CA LEU A 157 -12.21 -11.96 13.22
C LEU A 157 -12.07 -11.72 11.72
N LEU A 158 -13.17 -11.51 11.01
CA LEU A 158 -13.14 -11.18 9.58
C LEU A 158 -12.45 -9.85 9.33
N ILE A 159 -12.77 -8.82 10.10
CA ILE A 159 -12.15 -7.49 9.97
C ILE A 159 -10.65 -7.58 10.30
N MET A 160 -10.27 -8.27 11.38
CA MET A 160 -8.88 -8.48 11.78
C MET A 160 -8.11 -9.21 10.67
N THR A 161 -8.68 -10.30 10.12
CA THR A 161 -8.06 -11.08 9.06
C THR A 161 -7.87 -10.24 7.79
N CYS A 162 -8.85 -9.41 7.43
CA CYS A 162 -8.73 -8.48 6.30
C CYS A 162 -7.67 -7.38 6.56
N TYR A 163 -7.57 -6.88 7.79
CA TYR A 163 -6.58 -5.89 8.17
C TYR A 163 -5.15 -6.44 8.06
N LEU A 164 -4.89 -7.62 8.65
CA LEU A 164 -3.57 -8.26 8.59
C LEU A 164 -3.18 -8.57 7.13
N HIS A 165 -4.11 -9.07 6.35
CA HIS A 165 -3.87 -9.34 4.92
C HIS A 165 -3.54 -8.06 4.14
N SER A 166 -4.17 -6.94 4.48
CA SER A 166 -3.82 -5.64 3.89
C SER A 166 -2.43 -5.16 4.31
N CYS A 167 -1.96 -5.61 5.48
CA CYS A 167 -0.58 -5.46 5.95
C CYS A 167 0.37 -6.56 5.45
N ARG A 168 -0.08 -7.43 4.52
CA ARG A 168 0.68 -8.51 3.87
C ARG A 168 1.12 -9.64 4.77
N VAL A 169 0.42 -9.87 5.86
CA VAL A 169 0.66 -11.00 6.75
C VAL A 169 -0.61 -11.82 6.91
N PRO A 170 -0.49 -13.16 6.97
CA PRO A 170 -1.61 -14.02 7.29
C PRO A 170 -1.90 -14.00 8.79
N VAL A 171 -3.06 -14.50 9.18
CA VAL A 171 -3.42 -14.74 10.58
C VAL A 171 -3.01 -16.15 10.94
N SER A 172 -2.17 -16.32 11.97
CA SER A 172 -1.95 -17.64 12.60
C SER A 172 -3.03 -17.90 13.65
N PHE A 173 -3.12 -19.14 14.09
CA PHE A 173 -4.04 -19.48 15.18
C PHE A 173 -3.70 -18.72 16.47
N GLU A 174 -2.40 -18.59 16.80
CA GLU A 174 -1.93 -17.87 17.99
C GLU A 174 -2.33 -16.39 17.95
N VAL A 175 -2.29 -15.77 16.76
CA VAL A 175 -2.77 -14.40 16.59
C VAL A 175 -4.27 -14.30 16.85
N ALA A 176 -5.08 -15.22 16.31
CA ALA A 176 -6.52 -15.24 16.54
C ALA A 176 -6.86 -15.48 18.02
N ASN A 177 -6.17 -16.44 18.66
CA ASN A 177 -6.33 -16.73 20.07
C ASN A 177 -5.94 -15.55 20.98
N SER A 178 -4.82 -14.90 20.69
CA SER A 178 -4.38 -13.72 21.45
C SER A 178 -5.34 -12.54 21.26
N PHE A 179 -5.85 -12.35 20.04
CA PHE A 179 -6.84 -11.31 19.75
C PHE A 179 -8.14 -11.49 20.55
N LEU A 180 -8.59 -12.72 20.75
CA LEU A 180 -9.81 -13.07 21.50
C LEU A 180 -9.53 -13.46 22.98
N SER A 181 -8.33 -13.24 23.48
CA SER A 181 -7.91 -13.72 24.81
C SER A 181 -8.78 -13.20 25.98
N GLU A 182 -9.30 -11.98 25.86
CA GLU A 182 -10.18 -11.38 26.86
C GLU A 182 -11.61 -11.92 26.84
N ASP A 183 -12.02 -12.56 25.74
CA ASP A 183 -13.39 -13.07 25.56
C ASP A 183 -13.57 -14.48 26.12
N GLY A 184 -12.48 -15.15 26.53
CA GLY A 184 -12.50 -16.43 27.25
C GLY A 184 -12.89 -17.65 26.39
N PHE A 185 -12.76 -17.57 25.06
CA PHE A 185 -13.03 -18.68 24.14
C PHE A 185 -11.99 -19.79 24.23
N SER A 186 -12.45 -21.02 24.13
CA SER A 186 -11.61 -22.20 24.00
C SER A 186 -11.00 -22.30 22.59
N TYR A 187 -9.93 -23.10 22.48
CA TYR A 187 -9.29 -23.39 21.19
C TYR A 187 -10.27 -23.88 20.12
N SER A 188 -11.17 -24.81 20.50
CA SER A 188 -12.17 -25.40 19.58
C SER A 188 -13.21 -24.38 19.09
N GLU A 189 -13.59 -23.42 19.95
CA GLU A 189 -14.53 -22.36 19.56
C GLU A 189 -13.88 -21.42 18.55
N ILE A 190 -12.61 -21.02 18.76
CA ILE A 190 -11.88 -20.15 17.83
C ILE A 190 -11.72 -20.82 16.46
N LEU A 191 -11.37 -22.11 16.43
CA LEU A 191 -11.34 -22.89 15.18
C LEU A 191 -12.71 -22.92 14.50
N GLY A 192 -13.78 -23.15 15.28
CA GLY A 192 -15.15 -23.14 14.77
C GLY A 192 -15.55 -21.79 14.17
N PHE A 193 -15.09 -20.68 14.74
CA PHE A 193 -15.26 -19.34 14.16
C PHE A 193 -14.54 -19.21 12.83
N MET A 194 -13.29 -19.65 12.73
CA MET A 194 -12.52 -19.57 11.49
C MET A 194 -13.13 -20.46 10.39
N GLU A 195 -13.62 -21.65 10.74
CA GLU A 195 -14.36 -22.51 9.81
C GLU A 195 -15.68 -21.88 9.34
N SER A 196 -16.39 -21.18 10.23
CA SER A 196 -17.63 -20.46 9.88
C SER A 196 -17.43 -19.34 8.88
N LEU A 197 -16.22 -18.78 8.81
CA LEU A 197 -15.82 -17.79 7.81
C LEU A 197 -15.42 -18.41 6.46
N LYS A 198 -15.51 -19.74 6.30
CA LYS A 198 -15.16 -20.45 5.06
C LYS A 198 -15.90 -19.87 3.85
N GLY A 199 -15.15 -19.59 2.80
CA GLY A 199 -15.66 -18.91 1.58
C GLY A 199 -15.33 -17.41 1.54
N MET A 200 -15.14 -16.76 2.68
CA MET A 200 -14.54 -15.42 2.77
C MET A 200 -13.07 -15.48 3.21
N VAL A 201 -12.79 -16.39 4.14
CA VAL A 201 -11.44 -16.69 4.63
C VAL A 201 -11.08 -18.11 4.19
N ASN A 202 -9.88 -18.27 3.67
CA ASN A 202 -9.30 -19.56 3.30
C ASN A 202 -8.22 -19.94 4.30
N GLU A 203 -8.21 -21.20 4.66
CA GLU A 203 -7.08 -21.82 5.34
C GLU A 203 -5.96 -22.09 4.34
N VAL A 204 -4.73 -21.82 4.73
CA VAL A 204 -3.52 -22.10 3.96
C VAL A 204 -2.60 -22.95 4.82
N ILE A 205 -2.48 -24.22 4.44
CA ILE A 205 -1.65 -25.19 5.14
C ILE A 205 -0.22 -25.12 4.61
N GLY A 206 0.76 -25.18 5.48
CA GLY A 206 2.16 -25.35 5.13
C GLY A 206 3.08 -24.20 5.54
N ASN A 207 4.35 -24.31 5.15
CA ASN A 207 5.41 -23.35 5.42
C ASN A 207 5.18 -22.02 4.68
N VAL A 208 4.21 -21.23 5.11
CA VAL A 208 3.99 -19.87 4.58
C VAL A 208 5.15 -18.96 5.01
N ILE A 209 5.82 -19.31 6.12
CA ILE A 209 6.88 -18.51 6.72
C ILE A 209 8.06 -19.42 7.04
N ASP A 210 9.25 -19.02 6.56
CA ASP A 210 10.47 -19.77 6.81
C ASP A 210 10.81 -19.84 8.31
N GLY A 211 11.23 -21.02 8.74
CA GLY A 211 11.71 -21.26 10.11
C GLY A 211 10.62 -21.43 11.14
N THR A 212 9.34 -21.47 10.74
CA THR A 212 8.22 -21.85 11.59
C THR A 212 7.85 -23.32 11.35
N GLU A 213 7.31 -23.97 12.38
CA GLU A 213 6.66 -25.27 12.22
C GLU A 213 5.50 -25.16 11.23
N ASP A 214 5.13 -26.29 10.62
CA ASP A 214 3.94 -26.38 9.80
C ASP A 214 2.73 -26.01 10.64
N GLN A 215 2.10 -24.90 10.33
CA GLN A 215 0.88 -24.44 11.01
C GLN A 215 -0.11 -23.91 10.00
N ASP A 216 -1.36 -23.88 10.41
CA ASP A 216 -2.44 -23.34 9.63
C ASP A 216 -2.46 -21.82 9.72
N TYR A 217 -2.59 -21.20 8.57
CA TYR A 217 -2.74 -19.76 8.43
C TYR A 217 -4.07 -19.44 7.77
N PHE A 218 -4.65 -18.35 8.17
CA PHE A 218 -5.92 -17.85 7.64
C PHE A 218 -5.72 -16.54 6.90
N GLN A 219 -6.33 -16.43 5.74
CA GLN A 219 -6.28 -15.20 4.95
C GLN A 219 -7.55 -15.03 4.12
N PRO A 220 -7.96 -13.79 3.81
CA PRO A 220 -9.10 -13.55 2.95
C PRO A 220 -8.89 -14.21 1.58
N ARG A 221 -9.98 -14.67 1.00
CA ARG A 221 -9.98 -15.32 -0.32
C ARG A 221 -9.28 -14.50 -1.41
N SER A 222 -9.31 -13.19 -1.31
CA SER A 222 -8.63 -12.29 -2.24
C SER A 222 -8.37 -10.92 -1.62
N GLN A 223 -7.36 -10.21 -2.15
CA GLN A 223 -7.07 -8.83 -1.78
C GLN A 223 -8.28 -7.89 -1.99
N ILE A 224 -9.01 -8.08 -3.10
CA ILE A 224 -10.21 -7.28 -3.42
C ILE A 224 -11.29 -7.45 -2.36
N LEU A 225 -11.49 -8.67 -1.88
CA LEU A 225 -12.42 -8.96 -0.79
C LEU A 225 -11.99 -8.23 0.49
N ALA A 226 -10.72 -8.37 0.88
CA ALA A 226 -10.19 -7.71 2.08
C ALA A 226 -10.37 -6.18 2.03
N GLU A 227 -9.95 -5.56 0.93
CA GLU A 227 -10.10 -4.11 0.75
C GLU A 227 -11.57 -3.65 0.73
N THR A 228 -12.45 -4.47 0.16
CA THR A 228 -13.89 -4.17 0.12
C THR A 228 -14.51 -4.24 1.50
N ILE A 229 -14.23 -5.31 2.26
CA ILE A 229 -14.70 -5.47 3.64
C ILE A 229 -14.18 -4.31 4.50
N LEU A 230 -12.87 -4.04 4.48
CA LEU A 230 -12.31 -2.95 5.27
C LEU A 230 -12.95 -1.61 4.91
N ARG A 231 -13.20 -1.33 3.63
CA ARG A 231 -13.84 -0.09 3.21
C ARG A 231 -15.28 0.03 3.70
N GLN A 232 -16.05 -1.05 3.68
CA GLN A 232 -17.45 -1.07 4.10
C GLN A 232 -17.64 -1.16 5.61
N THR A 233 -16.64 -1.69 6.33
CA THR A 233 -16.67 -1.78 7.78
C THR A 233 -16.94 -0.39 8.38
N LYS A 234 -17.96 -0.31 9.24
CA LYS A 234 -18.29 0.91 9.99
C LYS A 234 -17.11 1.32 10.88
N SER A 235 -16.85 2.62 11.00
CA SER A 235 -15.65 3.13 11.71
C SER A 235 -15.57 2.63 13.16
N TYR A 236 -16.70 2.48 13.87
CA TYR A 236 -16.67 1.99 15.23
C TYR A 236 -16.24 0.52 15.34
N TRP A 237 -16.66 -0.36 14.40
CA TRP A 237 -16.18 -1.74 14.33
C TRP A 237 -14.70 -1.81 14.01
N PHE A 238 -14.28 -1.02 13.02
CA PHE A 238 -12.86 -0.97 12.68
C PHE A 238 -12.02 -0.45 13.85
N LYS A 239 -12.48 0.59 14.58
CA LYS A 239 -11.83 1.11 15.79
C LYS A 239 -11.67 0.03 16.85
N ASN A 240 -12.75 -0.70 17.16
CA ASN A 240 -12.74 -1.75 18.18
C ASN A 240 -11.73 -2.84 17.83
N VAL A 241 -11.80 -3.38 16.59
CA VAL A 241 -10.87 -4.42 16.12
C VAL A 241 -9.43 -3.91 16.07
N TYR A 242 -9.20 -2.71 15.54
CA TYR A 242 -7.87 -2.11 15.41
C TYR A 242 -7.22 -1.91 16.79
N LYS A 243 -7.97 -1.35 17.74
CA LYS A 243 -7.48 -1.17 19.10
C LYS A 243 -7.25 -2.50 19.81
N LYS A 244 -8.25 -3.39 19.83
CA LYS A 244 -8.17 -4.73 20.44
C LYS A 244 -6.98 -5.53 19.91
N PHE A 245 -6.73 -5.47 18.59
CA PHE A 245 -5.58 -6.14 17.98
C PHE A 245 -4.25 -5.61 18.54
N HIS A 246 -4.07 -4.29 18.55
CA HIS A 246 -2.81 -3.70 19.02
C HIS A 246 -2.60 -3.77 20.53
N ASP A 247 -3.68 -3.88 21.29
CA ASP A 247 -3.62 -4.04 22.75
C ASP A 247 -3.33 -5.51 23.14
N ASN A 248 -3.94 -6.50 22.45
CA ASN A 248 -3.93 -7.89 22.86
C ASN A 248 -2.93 -8.77 22.10
N VAL A 249 -2.51 -8.40 20.90
CA VAL A 249 -1.62 -9.25 20.09
C VAL A 249 -0.16 -8.83 20.22
N PRO A 250 0.68 -9.62 20.94
CA PRO A 250 2.11 -9.34 21.07
C PRO A 250 2.83 -9.42 19.70
N LYS A 251 3.81 -8.56 19.51
CA LYS A 251 4.56 -8.44 18.25
C LYS A 251 5.20 -9.74 17.78
N HIS A 252 5.66 -10.57 18.71
CA HIS A 252 6.36 -11.83 18.41
C HIS A 252 5.41 -12.89 17.85
N LEU A 253 4.11 -12.77 18.08
CA LEU A 253 3.09 -13.64 17.49
C LEU A 253 2.71 -13.24 16.05
N ILE A 254 3.00 -12.00 15.65
CA ILE A 254 2.65 -11.51 14.33
C ILE A 254 3.63 -12.07 13.31
N PRO A 255 3.17 -12.91 12.37
CA PRO A 255 4.04 -13.44 11.33
C PRO A 255 4.72 -12.32 10.54
N MET A 256 6.02 -12.45 10.27
CA MET A 256 6.78 -11.43 9.52
C MET A 256 6.53 -9.99 10.03
N PHE A 257 6.64 -9.76 11.33
CA PHE A 257 6.35 -8.45 11.96
C PHE A 257 7.03 -7.28 11.25
N TYR A 258 8.23 -7.48 10.70
CA TYR A 258 8.97 -6.46 9.95
C TYR A 258 8.24 -6.02 8.65
N ILE A 259 7.43 -6.89 8.04
CA ILE A 259 6.55 -6.56 6.91
C ILE A 259 5.29 -5.89 7.41
N PHE A 260 4.64 -6.48 8.42
CA PHE A 260 3.44 -5.95 9.05
C PHE A 260 3.56 -4.46 9.38
N LYS A 261 4.60 -4.10 10.12
CA LYS A 261 4.78 -2.73 10.60
C LYS A 261 4.97 -1.67 9.52
N ARG A 262 5.27 -2.06 8.26
CA ARG A 262 5.40 -1.12 7.15
C ARG A 262 4.08 -0.45 6.77
N SER A 263 2.95 -1.14 7.02
CA SER A 263 1.60 -0.67 6.67
C SER A 263 0.66 -0.58 7.85
N ALA A 264 0.92 -1.31 8.92
CA ALA A 264 0.02 -1.43 10.06
C ALA A 264 -0.28 -0.09 10.76
N TYR A 265 0.71 0.79 10.79
CA TYR A 265 0.60 2.08 11.46
C TYR A 265 0.27 3.23 10.50
N ASP A 266 -0.14 2.92 9.26
CA ASP A 266 -0.48 3.95 8.27
C ASP A 266 -1.58 4.88 8.79
N ALA A 267 -1.38 6.17 8.59
CA ALA A 267 -2.32 7.23 8.97
C ALA A 267 -3.74 7.03 8.38
N TYR A 268 -3.86 6.24 7.31
CA TYR A 268 -5.16 5.87 6.74
C TYR A 268 -6.00 5.04 7.73
N TYR A 269 -5.42 3.98 8.31
CA TYR A 269 -6.13 3.12 9.27
C TYR A 269 -6.48 3.87 10.54
N THR A 270 -5.55 4.64 11.09
CA THR A 270 -5.78 5.44 12.29
C THR A 270 -6.85 6.52 12.05
N THR A 271 -6.86 7.15 10.86
CA THR A 271 -7.90 8.13 10.50
C THR A 271 -9.27 7.49 10.39
N LYS A 272 -9.34 6.24 9.89
CA LYS A 272 -10.58 5.46 9.81
C LYS A 272 -11.08 5.02 11.19
N ALA A 273 -10.16 4.60 12.06
CA ALA A 273 -10.48 4.12 13.40
C ALA A 273 -10.93 5.24 14.33
N PHE A 274 -10.22 6.36 14.35
CA PHE A 274 -10.42 7.41 15.34
C PHE A 274 -10.97 8.69 14.74
N ASN A 275 -12.20 9.04 15.12
CA ASN A 275 -12.80 10.33 14.78
C ASN A 275 -12.21 11.45 15.65
N ASN A 276 -12.02 11.18 16.94
CA ASN A 276 -11.35 12.10 17.86
C ASN A 276 -9.82 12.02 17.64
N TRP A 277 -9.21 13.18 17.41
CA TRP A 277 -7.78 13.25 17.14
C TRP A 277 -6.90 12.90 18.35
N GLN A 278 -7.38 13.16 19.58
CA GLN A 278 -6.64 12.83 20.80
C GLN A 278 -6.53 11.31 20.98
N GLU A 279 -7.61 10.57 20.74
CA GLU A 279 -7.59 9.10 20.80
C GLU A 279 -6.57 8.49 19.82
N GLY A 280 -6.51 9.02 18.59
CA GLY A 280 -5.54 8.55 17.62
C GLY A 280 -4.11 8.99 17.93
N LEU A 281 -3.93 10.14 18.59
CA LEU A 281 -2.63 10.56 19.11
C LEU A 281 -2.17 9.63 20.22
N GLU A 282 -3.02 9.33 21.19
CA GLU A 282 -2.75 8.39 22.28
C GLU A 282 -2.38 7.00 21.73
N PHE A 283 -3.12 6.52 20.73
CA PHE A 283 -2.79 5.28 20.04
C PHE A 283 -1.36 5.29 19.52
N TYR A 284 -0.96 6.34 18.79
CA TYR A 284 0.41 6.44 18.27
C TYR A 284 1.47 6.56 19.38
N GLU A 285 1.15 7.23 20.46
CA GLU A 285 2.06 7.34 21.63
C GLU A 285 2.30 5.97 22.28
N ASN A 286 1.25 5.16 22.41
CA ASN A 286 1.35 3.78 22.90
C ASN A 286 2.16 2.90 21.94
N ILE A 287 1.93 3.01 20.63
CA ILE A 287 2.75 2.29 19.63
C ILE A 287 4.21 2.73 19.69
N PHE A 288 4.46 4.04 19.77
CA PHE A 288 5.82 4.58 19.83
C PHE A 288 6.56 4.19 21.13
N ALA A 289 5.86 4.08 22.24
CA ALA A 289 6.46 3.60 23.49
C ALA A 289 7.04 2.18 23.33
N ASN A 290 6.39 1.37 22.49
CA ASN A 290 6.77 -0.02 22.21
C ASN A 290 7.67 -0.21 20.98
N ASP A 291 7.56 0.65 19.96
CA ASP A 291 8.35 0.59 18.73
C ASP A 291 8.87 1.99 18.37
N ARG A 292 9.99 2.36 19.00
CA ARG A 292 10.60 3.70 18.89
C ARG A 292 11.25 3.93 17.54
N THR A 293 10.46 3.90 16.47
CA THR A 293 10.95 4.19 15.13
C THR A 293 10.47 5.57 14.65
N PRO A 294 11.28 6.30 13.88
CA PRO A 294 10.87 7.59 13.34
C PRO A 294 9.67 7.48 12.40
N PHE A 295 9.41 6.31 11.81
CA PHE A 295 8.27 6.07 10.93
C PHE A 295 6.92 6.10 11.68
N VAL A 296 6.86 5.66 12.93
CA VAL A 296 5.65 5.77 13.76
C VAL A 296 5.29 7.24 13.98
N LEU A 297 6.29 8.07 14.29
CA LEU A 297 6.08 9.53 14.46
C LEU A 297 5.71 10.21 13.14
N GLN A 298 6.28 9.78 12.01
CA GLN A 298 5.90 10.25 10.68
C GLN A 298 4.42 9.96 10.39
N GLN A 299 3.95 8.76 10.66
CA GLN A 299 2.55 8.39 10.44
C GLN A 299 1.61 9.12 11.42
N CYS A 300 2.04 9.31 12.67
CA CYS A 300 1.34 10.15 13.63
C CYS A 300 1.19 11.60 13.10
N SER A 301 2.26 12.18 12.56
CA SER A 301 2.23 13.51 11.98
C SER A 301 1.26 13.61 10.79
N LEU A 302 1.28 12.64 9.88
CA LEU A 302 0.32 12.55 8.75
C LEU A 302 -1.13 12.41 9.22
N TYR A 303 -1.38 11.64 10.28
CA TYR A 303 -2.68 11.53 10.91
C TYR A 303 -3.17 12.87 11.47
N LEU A 304 -2.33 13.54 12.25
CA LEU A 304 -2.63 14.85 12.85
C LEU A 304 -2.87 15.91 11.76
N LEU A 305 -2.11 15.87 10.68
CA LEU A 305 -2.31 16.73 9.51
C LEU A 305 -3.69 16.53 8.89
N LYS A 306 -4.15 15.27 8.70
CA LYS A 306 -5.50 14.96 8.23
C LYS A 306 -6.60 15.47 9.17
N LYS A 307 -6.29 15.53 10.48
CA LYS A 307 -7.19 16.11 11.51
C LYS A 307 -7.03 17.63 11.66
N LYS A 308 -6.22 18.28 10.81
CA LYS A 308 -5.93 19.73 10.83
C LYS A 308 -5.28 20.21 12.13
N LYS A 309 -4.53 19.32 12.80
CA LYS A 309 -3.77 19.60 14.02
C LYS A 309 -2.31 19.88 13.65
N TYR A 310 -2.11 21.07 13.07
CA TYR A 310 -0.84 21.42 12.41
C TYR A 310 0.33 21.56 13.39
N ILE A 311 0.10 22.14 14.57
CA ILE A 311 1.13 22.34 15.60
C ILE A 311 1.60 20.97 16.11
N GLU A 312 0.65 20.11 16.47
CA GLU A 312 0.93 18.77 16.96
C GLU A 312 1.61 17.92 15.87
N ALA A 313 1.18 18.08 14.61
CA ALA A 313 1.82 17.41 13.48
C ALA A 313 3.28 17.82 13.30
N ALA A 314 3.57 19.13 13.44
CA ALA A 314 4.93 19.65 13.37
C ALA A 314 5.81 19.11 14.49
N LEU A 315 5.33 19.09 15.72
CA LEU A 315 6.07 18.53 16.86
C LEU A 315 6.43 17.04 16.66
N LYS A 316 5.52 16.25 16.08
CA LYS A 316 5.76 14.81 15.84
C LYS A 316 6.77 14.59 14.69
N ILE A 317 6.70 15.37 13.61
CA ILE A 317 7.64 15.20 12.50
C ILE A 317 9.05 15.72 12.88
N ASP A 318 9.14 16.80 13.63
CA ASP A 318 10.41 17.29 14.17
C ASP A 318 11.08 16.27 15.09
N HIS A 319 10.28 15.62 15.95
CA HIS A 319 10.77 14.53 16.78
C HIS A 319 11.23 13.33 15.92
N ALA A 320 10.52 13.00 14.84
CA ALA A 320 10.95 11.95 13.92
C ALA A 320 12.31 12.25 13.28
N ILE A 321 12.56 13.51 12.90
CA ILE A 321 13.83 13.95 12.37
C ILE A 321 14.95 13.84 13.43
N GLN A 322 14.68 14.30 14.64
CA GLN A 322 15.66 14.29 15.74
C GLN A 322 16.13 12.88 16.13
N ILE A 323 15.23 11.89 16.14
CA ILE A 323 15.60 10.50 16.49
C ILE A 323 16.15 9.70 15.31
N SER A 324 16.11 10.26 14.10
CA SER A 324 16.63 9.59 12.92
C SER A 324 18.16 9.59 12.93
N THR A 325 18.77 8.40 12.95
CA THR A 325 20.23 8.23 12.94
C THR A 325 20.88 8.58 11.60
N LYS A 326 20.07 8.66 10.55
CA LYS A 326 20.47 9.05 9.20
C LYS A 326 19.36 9.84 8.56
N ARG A 327 19.70 10.56 7.50
CA ARG A 327 18.73 11.28 6.70
C ARG A 327 17.71 10.32 6.06
N ILE A 328 16.41 10.61 6.21
CA ILE A 328 15.31 9.82 5.66
C ILE A 328 14.41 10.72 4.81
N PHE A 329 14.54 10.62 3.50
CA PHE A 329 13.84 11.49 2.56
C PHE A 329 12.31 11.46 2.68
N SER A 330 11.70 10.31 3.04
CA SER A 330 10.26 10.23 3.27
C SER A 330 9.81 11.06 4.48
N ILE A 331 10.64 11.17 5.52
CA ILE A 331 10.37 11.99 6.70
C ILE A 331 10.53 13.48 6.35
N GLU A 332 11.60 13.85 5.62
CA GLU A 332 11.76 15.22 5.13
C GLU A 332 10.63 15.66 4.20
N ASN A 333 10.19 14.77 3.33
CA ASN A 333 9.02 15.04 2.48
C ASN A 333 7.76 15.30 3.33
N THR A 334 7.52 14.48 4.35
CA THR A 334 6.41 14.70 5.29
C THR A 334 6.57 16.01 6.06
N HIS A 335 7.79 16.35 6.50
CA HIS A 335 8.08 17.62 7.14
C HIS A 335 7.70 18.80 6.23
N ALA A 336 8.10 18.76 4.96
CA ALA A 336 7.73 19.77 3.99
C ALA A 336 6.20 19.87 3.83
N ILE A 337 5.47 18.73 3.76
CA ILE A 337 4.01 18.73 3.68
C ILE A 337 3.40 19.42 4.91
N VAL A 338 3.88 19.12 6.10
CA VAL A 338 3.37 19.70 7.35
C VAL A 338 3.62 21.20 7.39
N LEU A 339 4.85 21.66 7.10
CA LEU A 339 5.18 23.07 7.04
C LEU A 339 4.31 23.82 6.04
N PHE A 340 4.12 23.24 4.86
CA PHE A 340 3.29 23.84 3.83
C PHE A 340 1.83 23.96 4.28
N LYS A 341 1.21 22.86 4.71
CA LYS A 341 -0.21 22.82 5.11
C LYS A 341 -0.50 23.66 6.34
N ALA A 342 0.44 23.78 7.25
CA ALA A 342 0.29 24.64 8.43
C ALA A 342 0.24 26.14 8.10
N ASN A 343 0.85 26.56 6.97
CA ASN A 343 0.99 27.98 6.64
C ASN A 343 0.10 28.43 5.48
N ILE A 344 -0.22 27.55 4.50
CA ILE A 344 -1.02 27.93 3.32
C ILE A 344 -2.47 28.23 3.67
N HIS A 345 -2.99 27.66 4.77
CA HIS A 345 -4.36 27.85 5.24
C HIS A 345 -4.45 28.82 6.43
N ALA A 346 -3.38 29.58 6.71
CA ALA A 346 -3.45 30.61 7.75
C ALA A 346 -4.39 31.74 7.32
N ASP A 347 -5.19 32.26 8.25
CA ASP A 347 -6.14 33.34 7.99
C ASP A 347 -5.47 34.62 7.45
N ASN A 348 -4.18 34.82 7.80
CA ASN A 348 -3.33 35.90 7.29
C ASN A 348 -1.94 35.30 6.95
N ILE A 349 -1.60 35.27 5.68
CA ILE A 349 -0.29 34.82 5.23
C ILE A 349 0.67 36.04 5.23
N ASP A 350 1.39 36.19 6.33
CA ASP A 350 2.44 37.23 6.46
C ASP A 350 3.73 36.79 5.72
N SER A 351 4.74 37.69 5.74
CA SER A 351 6.04 37.42 5.12
C SER A 351 6.72 36.19 5.70
N LYS A 352 6.57 35.92 7.00
CA LYS A 352 7.16 34.78 7.68
C LYS A 352 6.49 33.46 7.28
N ALA A 353 5.16 33.46 7.17
CA ALA A 353 4.41 32.31 6.65
C ALA A 353 4.83 31.99 5.21
N ARG A 354 5.00 33.02 4.37
CA ARG A 354 5.47 32.85 3.01
C ARG A 354 6.90 32.27 2.95
N GLU A 355 7.82 32.79 3.75
CA GLU A 355 9.18 32.24 3.86
C GLU A 355 9.16 30.74 4.28
N THR A 356 8.23 30.37 5.16
CA THR A 356 8.07 28.97 5.57
C THR A 356 7.52 28.10 4.43
N LEU A 357 6.59 28.62 3.63
CA LEU A 357 6.11 27.94 2.42
C LEU A 357 7.22 27.74 1.40
N ASP A 358 8.04 28.78 1.14
CA ASP A 358 9.19 28.65 0.24
C ASP A 358 10.24 27.69 0.77
N SER A 359 10.45 27.67 2.10
CA SER A 359 11.36 26.69 2.74
C SER A 359 10.87 25.25 2.53
N SER A 360 9.54 25.00 2.64
CA SER A 360 8.97 23.69 2.37
C SER A 360 9.22 23.26 0.92
N MET A 361 9.04 24.17 -0.04
CA MET A 361 9.32 23.89 -1.46
C MET A 361 10.80 23.59 -1.69
N GLN A 362 11.72 24.25 -0.99
CA GLN A 362 13.16 23.96 -1.07
C GLN A 362 13.52 22.59 -0.46
N ILE A 363 12.87 22.17 0.62
CA ILE A 363 13.06 20.83 1.17
C ILE A 363 12.67 19.78 0.12
N LEU A 364 11.51 19.91 -0.50
CA LEU A 364 11.05 18.98 -1.55
C LEU A 364 11.99 18.96 -2.77
N ARG A 365 12.50 20.13 -3.14
CA ARG A 365 13.49 20.24 -4.23
C ARG A 365 14.78 19.47 -3.92
N LYS A 366 15.30 19.58 -2.71
CA LYS A 366 16.47 18.80 -2.27
C LYS A 366 16.15 17.30 -2.26
N CYS A 367 14.98 16.91 -1.73
CA CYS A 367 14.55 15.51 -1.75
C CYS A 367 14.49 14.96 -3.17
N TYR A 368 13.92 15.70 -4.13
CA TYR A 368 13.87 15.28 -5.54
C TYR A 368 15.27 15.13 -6.15
N GLN A 369 16.21 16.01 -5.83
CA GLN A 369 17.56 15.97 -6.38
C GLN A 369 18.38 14.79 -5.85
N GLU A 370 18.22 14.44 -4.59
CA GLU A 370 19.09 13.53 -3.88
C GLU A 370 18.50 12.12 -3.66
N ASP A 371 17.16 11.97 -3.57
CA ASP A 371 16.51 10.65 -3.44
C ASP A 371 16.36 10.00 -4.83
N GLN A 372 16.51 8.69 -4.87
CA GLN A 372 16.22 7.89 -6.06
C GLN A 372 14.71 7.78 -6.36
N ARG A 373 13.85 7.93 -5.35
CA ARG A 373 12.38 7.83 -5.44
C ARG A 373 11.74 9.13 -5.90
N LYS A 374 12.11 9.59 -7.07
CA LYS A 374 11.76 10.90 -7.59
C LYS A 374 10.27 11.17 -7.74
N THR A 375 9.50 10.15 -8.13
CA THR A 375 8.06 10.27 -8.42
C THR A 375 7.27 10.85 -7.23
N TYR A 376 7.52 10.34 -6.02
CA TYR A 376 6.80 10.81 -4.84
C TYR A 376 7.08 12.29 -4.53
N HIS A 377 8.35 12.68 -4.60
CA HIS A 377 8.74 14.07 -4.34
C HIS A 377 8.22 15.04 -5.39
N ALA A 378 8.27 14.65 -6.68
CA ALA A 378 7.75 15.46 -7.77
C ALA A 378 6.23 15.65 -7.67
N MET A 379 5.47 14.61 -7.34
CA MET A 379 4.04 14.71 -7.16
C MET A 379 3.68 15.63 -5.99
N THR A 380 4.34 15.46 -4.84
CA THR A 380 4.12 16.34 -3.68
C THR A 380 4.46 17.79 -4.01
N PHE A 381 5.58 18.03 -4.68
CA PHE A 381 5.98 19.37 -5.10
C PHE A 381 4.95 19.99 -6.07
N ALA A 382 4.44 19.21 -7.02
CA ALA A 382 3.44 19.67 -7.97
C ALA A 382 2.09 20.02 -7.30
N GLU A 383 1.63 19.18 -6.37
CA GLU A 383 0.42 19.45 -5.59
C GLU A 383 0.55 20.73 -4.77
N GLN A 384 1.68 20.93 -4.11
CA GLN A 384 1.95 22.16 -3.37
C GLN A 384 2.12 23.38 -4.30
N SER A 385 2.71 23.21 -5.47
CA SER A 385 2.85 24.30 -6.45
C SER A 385 1.50 24.78 -6.98
N LEU A 386 0.57 23.87 -7.22
CA LEU A 386 -0.81 24.20 -7.63
C LEU A 386 -1.52 25.00 -6.54
N GLU A 387 -1.41 24.55 -5.29
CA GLU A 387 -2.02 25.21 -4.16
C GLU A 387 -1.36 26.58 -3.87
N TYR A 388 -0.03 26.67 -3.96
CA TYR A 388 0.72 27.91 -3.82
C TYR A 388 0.30 28.94 -4.90
N PHE A 389 0.18 28.48 -6.16
CA PHE A 389 -0.27 29.34 -7.26
C PHE A 389 -1.71 29.83 -7.07
N SER A 390 -2.59 29.00 -6.55
CA SER A 390 -3.99 29.39 -6.26
C SER A 390 -4.09 30.54 -5.24
N VAL A 391 -3.08 30.68 -4.37
CA VAL A 391 -3.05 31.73 -3.32
C VAL A 391 -2.32 32.96 -3.80
N PHE A 392 -1.14 32.83 -4.42
CA PHE A 392 -0.26 33.96 -4.70
C PHE A 392 -0.30 34.45 -6.15
N SER A 393 -0.47 33.56 -7.13
CA SER A 393 -0.55 33.86 -8.57
C SER A 393 0.59 34.77 -9.11
N ASP A 394 1.76 34.74 -8.49
CA ASP A 394 2.92 35.56 -8.83
C ASP A 394 4.01 34.80 -9.60
N ASN A 395 5.11 35.48 -9.95
CA ASN A 395 6.21 34.87 -10.69
C ASN A 395 6.87 33.68 -9.98
N THR A 396 6.97 33.71 -8.64
CA THR A 396 7.52 32.60 -7.85
C THR A 396 6.63 31.38 -7.95
N ALA A 397 5.32 31.57 -7.80
CA ALA A 397 4.32 30.53 -7.96
C ALA A 397 4.37 29.91 -9.36
N LYS A 398 4.51 30.74 -10.40
CA LYS A 398 4.66 30.30 -11.78
C LYS A 398 5.92 29.46 -12.00
N GLN A 399 7.07 29.89 -11.44
CA GLN A 399 8.32 29.14 -11.50
C GLN A 399 8.21 27.75 -10.83
N TYR A 400 7.46 27.65 -9.71
CA TYR A 400 7.20 26.34 -9.08
C TYR A 400 6.36 25.44 -9.98
N LEU A 401 5.33 25.96 -10.67
CA LEU A 401 4.56 25.19 -11.64
C LEU A 401 5.39 24.72 -12.84
N GLU A 402 6.22 25.61 -13.40
CA GLU A 402 7.10 25.26 -14.52
C GLU A 402 8.10 24.16 -14.14
N LEU A 403 8.69 24.25 -12.95
CA LEU A 403 9.61 23.24 -12.43
C LEU A 403 8.86 21.91 -12.18
N SER A 404 7.66 21.98 -11.60
CA SER A 404 6.81 20.80 -11.42
C SER A 404 6.51 20.08 -12.73
N LEU A 405 6.11 20.85 -13.75
CA LEU A 405 5.81 20.33 -15.07
C LEU A 405 7.02 19.61 -15.68
N LYS A 406 8.20 20.23 -15.58
CA LYS A 406 9.46 19.63 -16.04
C LYS A 406 9.70 18.27 -15.37
N TRP A 407 9.66 18.21 -14.04
CA TRP A 407 9.93 16.97 -13.30
C TRP A 407 8.91 15.87 -13.60
N LEU A 408 7.62 16.24 -13.65
CA LEU A 408 6.56 15.27 -13.97
C LEU A 408 6.70 14.72 -15.40
N GLN A 409 7.12 15.55 -16.35
CA GLN A 409 7.40 15.12 -17.73
C GLN A 409 8.61 14.19 -17.82
N GLU A 410 9.69 14.48 -17.08
CA GLU A 410 10.83 13.56 -16.95
C GLU A 410 10.40 12.19 -16.42
N ILE A 411 9.56 12.17 -15.37
CA ILE A 411 9.01 10.94 -14.81
C ILE A 411 8.08 10.23 -15.78
N GLU A 412 7.23 10.96 -16.53
CA GLU A 412 6.33 10.38 -17.50
C GLU A 412 7.08 9.67 -18.64
N VAL A 413 8.23 10.21 -19.07
CA VAL A 413 9.09 9.57 -20.08
C VAL A 413 9.71 8.28 -19.55
N GLU A 414 10.20 8.30 -18.31
CA GLU A 414 10.80 7.13 -17.67
C GLU A 414 9.75 6.06 -17.30
N ARG A 415 8.53 6.51 -16.96
CA ARG A 415 7.50 5.68 -16.29
C ARG A 415 6.12 5.99 -16.89
N LYS A 416 5.85 5.45 -18.07
CA LYS A 416 4.74 5.80 -18.98
C LYS A 416 3.31 5.84 -18.39
N TYR A 417 3.01 5.27 -17.22
CA TYR A 417 1.61 4.96 -16.81
C TYR A 417 1.21 5.33 -15.37
N ASN A 418 1.73 6.43 -14.83
CA ASN A 418 1.20 6.93 -13.57
C ASN A 418 0.03 7.93 -13.83
N TYR A 419 -1.21 7.48 -13.67
CA TYR A 419 -2.42 8.32 -13.84
C TYR A 419 -2.34 9.64 -13.06
N ARG A 420 -1.83 9.61 -11.81
CA ARG A 420 -1.72 10.83 -10.99
C ARG A 420 -0.72 11.82 -11.57
N VAL A 421 0.40 11.33 -12.09
CA VAL A 421 1.41 12.17 -12.78
C VAL A 421 0.77 12.85 -14.00
N ARG A 422 0.05 12.10 -14.84
CA ARG A 422 -0.64 12.66 -16.02
C ARG A 422 -1.72 13.67 -15.64
N SER A 423 -2.51 13.37 -14.61
CA SER A 423 -3.52 14.28 -14.09
C SER A 423 -2.90 15.62 -13.67
N LEU A 424 -1.80 15.57 -12.92
CA LEU A 424 -1.07 16.77 -12.50
C LEU A 424 -0.47 17.54 -13.68
N ILE A 425 0.13 16.84 -14.66
CA ILE A 425 0.63 17.45 -15.90
C ILE A 425 -0.49 18.21 -16.63
N SER A 426 -1.65 17.56 -16.79
CA SER A 426 -2.79 18.16 -17.49
C SER A 426 -3.34 19.38 -16.74
N GLU A 427 -3.38 19.32 -15.42
CA GLU A 427 -3.83 20.41 -14.56
C GLU A 427 -2.87 21.61 -14.62
N ILE A 428 -1.56 21.37 -14.52
CA ILE A 428 -0.53 22.43 -14.61
C ILE A 428 -0.53 23.08 -15.99
N LYS A 429 -0.58 22.29 -17.08
CA LYS A 429 -0.62 22.79 -18.46
C LYS A 429 -1.85 23.69 -18.75
N ARG A 430 -2.95 23.49 -18.03
CA ARG A 430 -4.15 24.32 -18.18
C ARG A 430 -4.00 25.67 -17.51
N ILE A 431 -3.13 25.78 -16.51
CA ILE A 431 -2.87 26.99 -15.74
C ILE A 431 -1.76 27.84 -16.38
N LEU A 432 -0.68 27.19 -16.87
CA LEU A 432 0.42 27.86 -17.57
C LEU A 432 0.03 28.27 -19.00
#